data_f4335bbc19b4f0a32fe90126713ec2a9
#
_entry.id   f4335bbc19b4f0a32fe90126713ec2a9
#
_cell.length_a   1.000
_cell.length_b   1.000
_cell.length_c   1.000
_cell.angle_alpha   90.00
_cell.angle_beta   90.00
_cell.angle_gamma   90.00
#
_symmetry.space_group_name_H-M   'P 1'
#
loop_
_entity.id
_entity.type
_entity.pdbx_description
1 polymer ?
#
loop_
_entity_poly.entity_id
_entity_poly.type
_entity_poly.pdbx_seq_one_letter_code
_entity_poly.pdbx_strand_id
1 'polypeptide(L)'
;EDPKRFLGDDYSINDYDQIQDVVEVWFDSGSTHAFCLEKREDLKWPASMYLEGSDQHRGWFHSSLLESAGTRGRAPYESVLTHGFVVDGKGRKMSKSLGNVISPDKVMSQYGVDILRLWVVASDYYDDLKLDNAILKAQSDSYRRIRNTFRYLIGNLEGFDEKEKINIEKFPELEKYILHRLWEVDQIIQKCVKDFNFHLMFTTLLNFCSNDLSAFYFDIRKDSIYCDSFDSKKRRSARTLLNLIFDHLVRWLAPSLSFTCEEAWKAKGNTSSIHLEDFLKASQDFKNNDIANKWNIIKNIRKVITGAIEKKRAEKLIGSSLEANVIIYVKEDLKK
;
A
#
# COMPACT_ATOMS: atom_id res chain seq x y z
N GLU A 1 -41.02 9.01 -26.98
CA GLU A 1 -41.46 9.57 -25.69
C GLU A 1 -42.23 10.86 -25.91
N ASP A 2 -43.18 11.22 -25.02
CA ASP A 2 -44.00 12.45 -25.15
C ASP A 2 -43.09 13.70 -25.00
N PRO A 3 -42.97 14.54 -26.06
CA PRO A 3 -42.12 15.72 -26.02
C PRO A 3 -42.53 16.75 -24.93
N LYS A 4 -43.78 16.77 -24.51
CA LYS A 4 -44.26 17.64 -23.44
C LYS A 4 -43.51 17.46 -22.14
N ARG A 5 -43.04 16.24 -21.89
CA ARG A 5 -42.24 15.90 -20.68
C ARG A 5 -40.95 16.69 -20.57
N PHE A 6 -40.40 17.17 -21.69
CA PHE A 6 -39.07 17.83 -21.73
C PHE A 6 -39.20 19.37 -21.89
N LEU A 7 -40.38 19.90 -22.28
CA LEU A 7 -40.55 21.33 -22.58
C LEU A 7 -40.97 22.06 -21.32
N GLY A 8 -41.30 21.72 -20.25
CA GLY A 8 -41.82 22.50 -19.12
C GLY A 8 -43.10 23.30 -19.45
N ASP A 9 -43.68 23.92 -18.44
CA ASP A 9 -45.00 24.58 -18.55
C ASP A 9 -44.99 25.90 -19.33
N ASP A 10 -43.83 26.55 -19.47
CA ASP A 10 -43.68 27.84 -20.14
C ASP A 10 -43.51 27.75 -21.67
N TYR A 11 -43.47 26.54 -22.22
CA TYR A 11 -43.19 26.30 -23.63
C TYR A 11 -44.27 25.45 -24.29
N SER A 12 -44.69 25.89 -25.49
CA SER A 12 -45.66 25.13 -26.31
C SER A 12 -44.92 24.21 -27.28
N ILE A 13 -45.36 22.94 -27.37
CA ILE A 13 -44.85 21.99 -28.35
C ILE A 13 -44.94 22.44 -29.79
N ASN A 14 -45.93 23.34 -30.10
CA ASN A 14 -46.12 23.86 -31.42
C ASN A 14 -45.08 24.92 -31.86
N ASP A 15 -44.28 25.41 -30.92
CA ASP A 15 -43.26 26.42 -31.16
C ASP A 15 -41.86 25.81 -31.37
N TYR A 16 -41.77 24.46 -31.36
CA TYR A 16 -40.49 23.72 -31.43
C TYR A 16 -40.58 22.52 -32.38
N ASP A 17 -39.52 22.35 -33.14
CA ASP A 17 -39.31 21.14 -33.97
C ASP A 17 -38.41 20.15 -33.23
N GLN A 18 -38.80 18.86 -33.19
CA GLN A 18 -37.97 17.81 -32.63
C GLN A 18 -36.86 17.47 -33.61
N ILE A 19 -35.60 17.73 -33.20
CA ILE A 19 -34.41 17.31 -33.92
C ILE A 19 -34.10 15.86 -33.59
N GLN A 20 -33.81 15.01 -34.62
CA GLN A 20 -33.52 13.59 -34.48
C GLN A 20 -31.99 13.30 -34.37
N ASP A 21 -31.17 14.33 -34.32
CA ASP A 21 -29.73 14.17 -34.18
C ASP A 21 -29.39 13.57 -32.82
N VAL A 22 -28.38 12.71 -32.80
CA VAL A 22 -27.86 12.09 -31.56
C VAL A 22 -26.98 13.10 -30.86
N VAL A 23 -27.15 13.25 -29.55
CA VAL A 23 -26.28 14.10 -28.74
C VAL A 23 -24.87 13.45 -28.70
N GLU A 24 -23.87 14.30 -28.66
CA GLU A 24 -22.47 13.87 -28.67
C GLU A 24 -22.13 13.02 -27.41
N VAL A 25 -21.35 11.94 -27.61
CA VAL A 25 -21.02 10.96 -26.54
C VAL A 25 -20.40 11.61 -25.31
N TRP A 26 -19.60 12.65 -25.45
CA TRP A 26 -19.01 13.36 -24.32
C TRP A 26 -20.03 14.12 -23.47
N PHE A 27 -21.15 14.55 -24.09
CA PHE A 27 -22.28 15.11 -23.35
C PHE A 27 -22.96 14.02 -22.51
N ASP A 28 -23.26 12.86 -23.11
CA ASP A 28 -23.88 11.75 -22.39
C ASP A 28 -23.00 11.30 -21.19
N SER A 29 -21.71 11.13 -21.41
CA SER A 29 -20.77 10.75 -20.34
C SER A 29 -20.56 11.87 -19.32
N GLY A 30 -20.53 13.13 -19.76
CA GLY A 30 -20.39 14.32 -18.90
C GLY A 30 -21.53 14.45 -17.91
N SER A 31 -22.75 14.09 -18.33
CA SER A 31 -23.96 14.17 -17.49
C SER A 31 -24.09 13.06 -16.44
N THR A 32 -23.09 12.16 -16.30
CA THR A 32 -23.09 11.06 -15.32
C THR A 32 -23.38 11.54 -13.90
N HIS A 33 -22.91 12.72 -13.51
CA HIS A 33 -23.19 13.29 -12.20
C HIS A 33 -24.69 13.49 -11.96
N ALA A 34 -25.49 13.81 -12.99
CA ALA A 34 -26.91 14.05 -12.89
C ALA A 34 -27.71 12.74 -12.80
N PHE A 35 -27.50 11.81 -13.75
CA PHE A 35 -28.31 10.58 -13.81
C PHE A 35 -27.81 9.47 -12.88
N CYS A 36 -26.56 9.52 -12.42
CA CYS A 36 -26.00 8.52 -11.51
C CYS A 36 -25.89 9.07 -10.08
N LEU A 37 -25.06 10.09 -9.84
CA LEU A 37 -24.76 10.53 -8.46
C LEU A 37 -25.97 11.17 -7.77
N GLU A 38 -26.71 12.04 -8.44
CA GLU A 38 -27.87 12.71 -7.87
C GLU A 38 -29.11 11.82 -7.74
N LYS A 39 -29.23 10.76 -8.56
CA LYS A 39 -30.40 9.89 -8.58
C LYS A 39 -30.30 8.70 -7.63
N ARG A 40 -29.11 8.35 -7.17
CA ARG A 40 -28.88 7.21 -6.28
C ARG A 40 -28.73 7.68 -4.85
N GLU A 41 -29.56 7.14 -3.95
CA GLU A 41 -29.54 7.45 -2.51
C GLU A 41 -28.26 7.00 -1.80
N ASP A 42 -27.61 5.95 -2.32
CA ASP A 42 -26.34 5.40 -1.80
C ASP A 42 -25.10 6.16 -2.27
N LEU A 43 -25.25 7.14 -3.13
CA LEU A 43 -24.17 7.98 -3.65
C LEU A 43 -24.35 9.43 -3.24
N LYS A 44 -23.29 10.22 -3.37
CA LYS A 44 -23.33 11.66 -3.12
C LYS A 44 -22.95 12.47 -4.36
N TRP A 45 -23.53 13.64 -4.47
CA TRP A 45 -23.11 14.69 -5.37
C TRP A 45 -22.63 15.91 -4.55
N PRO A 46 -21.51 16.55 -4.90
CA PRO A 46 -20.54 16.17 -5.91
C PRO A 46 -19.77 14.91 -5.56
N ALA A 47 -19.18 14.26 -6.56
CA ALA A 47 -18.30 13.12 -6.34
C ALA A 47 -17.09 13.48 -5.45
N SER A 48 -16.64 12.57 -4.61
CA SER A 48 -15.42 12.81 -3.82
C SER A 48 -14.20 12.97 -4.70
N MET A 49 -14.15 12.23 -5.82
CA MET A 49 -13.02 12.24 -6.74
C MET A 49 -13.45 11.80 -8.14
N TYR A 50 -12.91 12.48 -9.16
CA TYR A 50 -12.83 12.00 -10.53
C TYR A 50 -11.41 11.49 -10.78
N LEU A 51 -11.29 10.23 -11.27
CA LEU A 51 -10.02 9.57 -11.50
C LEU A 51 -9.97 9.01 -12.92
N GLU A 52 -9.04 9.52 -13.74
CA GLU A 52 -8.80 9.06 -15.12
C GLU A 52 -7.42 9.49 -15.63
N GLY A 53 -7.10 9.13 -16.86
CA GLY A 53 -5.90 9.59 -17.54
C GLY A 53 -5.87 11.10 -17.77
N SER A 54 -4.67 11.64 -17.90
CA SER A 54 -4.44 13.08 -18.11
C SER A 54 -5.07 13.64 -19.42
N ASP A 55 -5.38 12.77 -20.41
CA ASP A 55 -6.08 13.13 -21.63
C ASP A 55 -7.52 13.58 -21.38
N GLN A 56 -8.14 13.17 -20.28
CA GLN A 56 -9.52 13.50 -19.92
C GLN A 56 -9.73 14.98 -19.53
N HIS A 57 -8.65 15.74 -19.40
CA HIS A 57 -8.75 17.21 -19.34
C HIS A 57 -9.39 17.83 -20.60
N ARG A 58 -9.35 17.13 -21.74
CA ARG A 58 -10.05 17.50 -22.99
C ARG A 58 -11.13 16.49 -23.38
N GLY A 59 -11.64 15.74 -22.43
CA GLY A 59 -12.69 14.74 -22.62
C GLY A 59 -13.70 14.82 -21.49
N TRP A 60 -13.85 13.74 -20.75
CA TRP A 60 -14.87 13.57 -19.71
C TRP A 60 -14.80 14.64 -18.60
N PHE A 61 -13.62 14.99 -18.09
CA PHE A 61 -13.51 16.05 -17.07
C PHE A 61 -14.04 17.40 -17.58
N HIS A 62 -13.75 17.73 -18.84
CA HIS A 62 -14.14 18.99 -19.45
C HIS A 62 -15.65 19.06 -19.65
N SER A 63 -16.27 18.08 -20.33
CA SER A 63 -17.71 18.06 -20.57
C SER A 63 -18.49 18.05 -19.26
N SER A 64 -18.12 17.17 -18.32
CA SER A 64 -18.80 17.08 -17.02
C SER A 64 -18.68 18.37 -16.19
N LEU A 65 -17.53 19.04 -16.24
CA LEU A 65 -17.33 20.34 -15.58
C LEU A 65 -18.25 21.40 -16.16
N LEU A 66 -18.30 21.53 -17.48
CA LEU A 66 -19.12 22.55 -18.16
C LEU A 66 -20.60 22.32 -17.91
N GLU A 67 -21.08 21.10 -18.03
CA GLU A 67 -22.48 20.74 -17.79
C GLU A 67 -22.90 21.00 -16.34
N SER A 68 -22.08 20.59 -15.37
CA SER A 68 -22.37 20.82 -13.97
C SER A 68 -22.27 22.30 -13.59
N ALA A 69 -21.24 23.00 -14.08
CA ALA A 69 -21.11 24.44 -13.83
C ALA A 69 -22.28 25.26 -14.44
N GLY A 70 -22.71 24.92 -15.67
CA GLY A 70 -23.80 25.57 -16.31
C GLY A 70 -25.19 25.32 -15.71
N THR A 71 -25.40 24.14 -15.14
CA THR A 71 -26.71 23.71 -14.62
C THR A 71 -26.83 23.73 -13.10
N ARG A 72 -25.72 23.68 -12.37
CA ARG A 72 -25.65 23.58 -10.89
C ARG A 72 -24.73 24.62 -10.25
N GLY A 73 -24.04 25.44 -11.06
CA GLY A 73 -23.17 26.50 -10.57
C GLY A 73 -21.87 26.06 -9.89
N ARG A 74 -21.48 24.75 -10.01
CA ARG A 74 -20.25 24.23 -9.44
C ARG A 74 -19.73 23.00 -10.17
N ALA A 75 -18.46 22.62 -9.89
CA ALA A 75 -17.89 21.39 -10.40
C ALA A 75 -18.60 20.14 -9.83
N PRO A 76 -18.72 19.04 -10.62
CA PRO A 76 -19.38 17.81 -10.20
C PRO A 76 -18.53 16.94 -9.27
N TYR A 77 -17.35 17.39 -8.90
CA TYR A 77 -16.36 16.69 -8.07
C TYR A 77 -15.72 17.62 -7.03
N GLU A 78 -15.20 17.04 -5.96
CA GLU A 78 -14.41 17.73 -4.94
C GLU A 78 -12.91 17.71 -5.26
N SER A 79 -12.43 16.64 -5.93
CA SER A 79 -11.04 16.49 -6.33
C SER A 79 -10.91 15.76 -7.66
N VAL A 80 -9.78 15.95 -8.32
CA VAL A 80 -9.40 15.24 -9.56
C VAL A 80 -8.04 14.59 -9.35
N LEU A 81 -7.93 13.31 -9.66
CA LEU A 81 -6.67 12.58 -9.69
C LEU A 81 -6.43 12.10 -11.12
N THR A 82 -5.27 12.44 -11.68
CA THR A 82 -4.89 12.01 -13.02
C THR A 82 -3.68 11.09 -12.99
N HIS A 83 -3.62 10.18 -13.96
CA HIS A 83 -2.50 9.27 -14.15
C HIS A 83 -1.99 9.32 -15.60
N GLY A 84 -0.75 8.85 -15.81
CA GLY A 84 -0.16 8.67 -17.12
C GLY A 84 -0.69 7.44 -17.86
N PHE A 85 -0.13 7.17 -19.02
CA PHE A 85 -0.51 6.02 -19.86
C PHE A 85 0.33 4.79 -19.54
N VAL A 86 -0.23 3.61 -19.82
CA VAL A 86 0.54 2.37 -19.79
C VAL A 86 1.33 2.22 -21.10
N VAL A 87 2.65 2.14 -20.97
CA VAL A 87 3.60 2.02 -22.09
C VAL A 87 4.42 0.74 -21.96
N ASP A 88 5.02 0.28 -23.05
CA ASP A 88 5.94 -0.87 -22.98
C ASP A 88 7.23 -0.53 -22.22
N GLY A 89 8.07 -1.52 -21.93
CA GLY A 89 9.34 -1.32 -21.22
C GLY A 89 10.30 -0.32 -21.88
N LYS A 90 10.09 0.01 -23.17
CA LYS A 90 10.84 1.02 -23.91
C LYS A 90 10.17 2.39 -23.93
N GLY A 91 9.04 2.56 -23.23
CA GLY A 91 8.29 3.81 -23.20
C GLY A 91 7.42 4.08 -24.43
N ARG A 92 7.12 3.06 -25.24
CA ARG A 92 6.28 3.20 -26.44
C ARG A 92 4.84 2.86 -26.11
N LYS A 93 3.90 3.60 -26.69
CA LYS A 93 2.47 3.30 -26.61
C LYS A 93 2.19 1.83 -27.01
N MET A 94 1.41 1.14 -26.23
CA MET A 94 0.97 -0.22 -26.56
C MET A 94 -0.09 -0.19 -27.66
N SER A 95 0.10 -1.00 -28.70
CA SER A 95 -0.86 -1.16 -29.77
C SER A 95 -0.85 -2.58 -30.32
N LYS A 96 -2.00 -3.04 -30.83
CA LYS A 96 -2.11 -4.36 -31.49
C LYS A 96 -1.20 -4.45 -32.71
N SER A 97 -1.05 -3.36 -33.47
CA SER A 97 -0.20 -3.29 -34.67
C SER A 97 1.28 -3.46 -34.36
N LEU A 98 1.75 -3.00 -33.21
CA LEU A 98 3.13 -3.18 -32.73
C LEU A 98 3.37 -4.52 -32.03
N GLY A 99 2.32 -5.28 -31.72
CA GLY A 99 2.42 -6.55 -31.01
C GLY A 99 2.99 -6.45 -29.59
N ASN A 100 3.01 -5.25 -29.00
CA ASN A 100 3.59 -4.98 -27.69
C ASN A 100 2.54 -4.87 -26.57
N VAL A 101 1.28 -5.24 -26.84
CA VAL A 101 0.20 -5.20 -25.85
C VAL A 101 0.37 -6.34 -24.85
N ILE A 102 0.37 -6.00 -23.57
CA ILE A 102 0.26 -6.93 -22.46
C ILE A 102 -1.12 -6.75 -21.84
N SER A 103 -2.00 -7.74 -22.03
CA SER A 103 -3.36 -7.67 -21.47
C SER A 103 -3.35 -7.98 -19.96
N PRO A 104 -4.27 -7.39 -19.17
CA PRO A 104 -4.45 -7.74 -17.77
C PRO A 104 -4.65 -9.24 -17.55
N ASP A 105 -5.47 -9.90 -18.38
CA ASP A 105 -5.73 -11.34 -18.28
C ASP A 105 -4.46 -12.19 -18.39
N LYS A 106 -3.54 -11.81 -19.26
CA LYS A 106 -2.25 -12.49 -19.40
C LYS A 106 -1.40 -12.32 -18.14
N VAL A 107 -1.37 -11.13 -17.54
CA VAL A 107 -0.66 -10.89 -16.29
C VAL A 107 -1.31 -11.66 -15.16
N MET A 108 -2.64 -11.62 -15.03
CA MET A 108 -3.38 -12.31 -13.99
C MET A 108 -3.21 -13.83 -14.06
N SER A 109 -3.22 -14.42 -15.26
CA SER A 109 -3.03 -15.87 -15.43
C SER A 109 -1.61 -16.32 -15.10
N GLN A 110 -0.60 -15.48 -15.33
CA GLN A 110 0.80 -15.82 -15.12
C GLN A 110 1.31 -15.49 -13.71
N TYR A 111 0.88 -14.38 -13.13
CA TYR A 111 1.41 -13.83 -11.88
C TYR A 111 0.37 -13.73 -10.75
N GLY A 112 -0.91 -13.71 -11.10
CA GLY A 112 -2.02 -13.43 -10.18
C GLY A 112 -2.40 -11.95 -10.13
N VAL A 113 -3.60 -11.69 -9.63
CA VAL A 113 -4.20 -10.34 -9.57
C VAL A 113 -3.42 -9.41 -8.67
N ASP A 114 -2.97 -9.89 -7.50
CA ASP A 114 -2.25 -9.06 -6.53
C ASP A 114 -0.92 -8.53 -7.08
N ILE A 115 -0.26 -9.25 -7.98
CA ILE A 115 0.96 -8.75 -8.64
C ILE A 115 0.65 -7.60 -9.61
N LEU A 116 -0.46 -7.70 -10.36
CA LEU A 116 -0.91 -6.61 -11.23
C LEU A 116 -1.25 -5.36 -10.41
N ARG A 117 -2.02 -5.52 -9.33
CA ARG A 117 -2.37 -4.42 -8.41
C ARG A 117 -1.13 -3.81 -7.76
N LEU A 118 -0.19 -4.67 -7.35
CA LEU A 118 1.07 -4.24 -6.75
C LEU A 118 1.92 -3.42 -7.71
N TRP A 119 1.99 -3.81 -8.99
CA TRP A 119 2.69 -3.03 -10.01
C TRP A 119 2.14 -1.62 -10.12
N VAL A 120 0.80 -1.45 -10.11
CA VAL A 120 0.16 -0.13 -10.17
C VAL A 120 0.58 0.74 -8.98
N VAL A 121 0.42 0.25 -7.75
CA VAL A 121 0.71 1.05 -6.54
C VAL A 121 2.21 1.24 -6.29
N ALA A 122 3.05 0.36 -6.82
CA ALA A 122 4.51 0.47 -6.72
C ALA A 122 5.11 1.37 -7.80
N SER A 123 4.33 1.77 -8.80
CA SER A 123 4.76 2.69 -9.85
C SER A 123 4.43 4.14 -9.46
N ASP A 124 5.21 5.08 -9.97
CA ASP A 124 4.83 6.49 -9.95
C ASP A 124 3.82 6.73 -11.08
N TYR A 125 2.55 6.64 -10.75
CA TYR A 125 1.46 6.71 -11.73
C TYR A 125 1.13 8.13 -12.22
N TYR A 126 1.76 9.16 -11.67
CA TYR A 126 1.66 10.52 -12.22
C TYR A 126 2.32 10.63 -13.59
N ASP A 127 3.35 9.80 -13.84
CA ASP A 127 3.99 9.65 -15.14
C ASP A 127 3.49 8.40 -15.88
N ASP A 128 4.00 8.17 -17.11
CA ASP A 128 3.68 6.97 -17.88
C ASP A 128 4.21 5.70 -17.21
N LEU A 129 3.34 4.72 -17.05
CA LEU A 129 3.62 3.46 -16.38
C LEU A 129 4.23 2.45 -17.35
N LYS A 130 5.49 2.14 -17.16
CA LYS A 130 6.16 1.10 -17.94
C LYS A 130 5.72 -0.29 -17.49
N LEU A 131 5.44 -1.16 -18.46
CA LEU A 131 5.05 -2.55 -18.20
C LEU A 131 5.82 -3.49 -19.15
N ASP A 132 6.57 -4.41 -18.55
CA ASP A 132 7.19 -5.55 -19.23
C ASP A 132 7.36 -6.74 -18.27
N ASN A 133 7.85 -7.86 -18.80
CA ASN A 133 8.04 -9.07 -17.99
C ASN A 133 9.13 -8.91 -16.92
N ALA A 134 10.14 -8.09 -17.13
CA ALA A 134 11.20 -7.86 -16.14
C ALA A 134 10.66 -7.06 -14.95
N ILE A 135 9.85 -6.04 -15.21
CA ILE A 135 9.15 -5.24 -14.20
C ILE A 135 8.20 -6.12 -13.39
N LEU A 136 7.37 -6.94 -14.05
CA LEU A 136 6.45 -7.85 -13.37
C LEU A 136 7.19 -8.89 -12.51
N LYS A 137 8.33 -9.40 -12.98
CA LYS A 137 9.18 -10.31 -12.20
C LYS A 137 9.74 -9.62 -10.95
N ALA A 138 10.21 -8.39 -11.06
CA ALA A 138 10.68 -7.61 -9.91
C ALA A 138 9.55 -7.35 -8.89
N GLN A 139 8.33 -7.07 -9.35
CA GLN A 139 7.17 -6.95 -8.47
C GLN A 139 6.81 -8.28 -7.78
N SER A 140 6.93 -9.40 -8.51
CA SER A 140 6.74 -10.73 -7.92
C SER A 140 7.77 -11.03 -6.81
N ASP A 141 9.01 -10.59 -6.95
CA ASP A 141 10.04 -10.75 -5.91
C ASP A 141 9.75 -9.85 -4.69
N SER A 142 9.26 -8.63 -4.90
CA SER A 142 8.80 -7.74 -3.84
C SER A 142 7.59 -8.33 -3.09
N TYR A 143 6.63 -8.86 -3.83
CA TYR A 143 5.48 -9.58 -3.27
C TYR A 143 5.89 -10.75 -2.40
N ARG A 144 6.84 -11.60 -2.85
CA ARG A 144 7.32 -12.74 -2.06
C ARG A 144 7.89 -12.32 -0.72
N ARG A 145 8.60 -11.19 -0.63
CA ARG A 145 9.13 -10.67 0.63
C ARG A 145 8.00 -10.30 1.60
N ILE A 146 6.97 -9.61 1.13
CA ILE A 146 5.80 -9.28 1.94
C ILE A 146 5.05 -10.55 2.36
N ARG A 147 4.79 -11.49 1.43
CA ARG A 147 4.14 -12.77 1.74
C ARG A 147 4.92 -13.60 2.77
N ASN A 148 6.24 -13.62 2.67
CA ASN A 148 7.10 -14.28 3.67
C ASN A 148 7.01 -13.60 5.04
N THR A 149 6.86 -12.27 5.10
CA THR A 149 6.62 -11.54 6.35
C THR A 149 5.30 -11.99 6.98
N PHE A 150 4.20 -12.05 6.22
CA PHE A 150 2.91 -12.57 6.72
C PHE A 150 3.02 -14.03 7.18
N ARG A 151 3.68 -14.88 6.39
CA ARG A 151 3.89 -16.29 6.77
C ARG A 151 4.63 -16.42 8.10
N TYR A 152 5.67 -15.62 8.32
CA TYR A 152 6.40 -15.59 9.58
C TYR A 152 5.52 -15.13 10.75
N LEU A 153 4.77 -14.03 10.55
CA LEU A 153 3.86 -13.47 11.55
C LEU A 153 2.80 -14.49 11.96
N ILE A 154 2.07 -15.05 10.99
CA ILE A 154 0.98 -16.01 11.26
C ILE A 154 1.51 -17.26 11.96
N GLY A 155 2.60 -17.87 11.48
CA GLY A 155 3.18 -19.07 12.10
C GLY A 155 3.65 -18.83 13.53
N ASN A 156 4.16 -17.63 13.85
CA ASN A 156 4.60 -17.30 15.21
C ASN A 156 3.47 -16.76 16.10
N LEU A 157 2.29 -16.54 15.54
CA LEU A 157 1.08 -16.13 16.28
C LEU A 157 0.10 -17.27 16.50
N GLU A 158 0.42 -18.49 16.04
CA GLU A 158 -0.42 -19.65 16.29
C GLU A 158 -0.63 -19.83 17.80
N GLY A 159 -1.90 -19.98 18.22
CA GLY A 159 -2.31 -20.10 19.62
C GLY A 159 -2.06 -18.84 20.47
N PHE A 160 -1.78 -17.68 19.88
CA PHE A 160 -1.66 -16.42 20.61
C PHE A 160 -3.02 -15.94 21.09
N ASP A 161 -3.16 -15.64 22.39
CA ASP A 161 -4.39 -15.13 23.00
C ASP A 161 -4.16 -13.88 23.87
N GLU A 162 -5.27 -13.28 24.35
CA GLU A 162 -5.23 -12.07 25.18
C GLU A 162 -4.43 -12.24 26.49
N LYS A 163 -4.41 -13.46 27.07
CA LYS A 163 -3.70 -13.74 28.33
C LYS A 163 -2.18 -13.69 28.13
N GLU A 164 -1.73 -13.89 26.91
CA GLU A 164 -0.30 -13.83 26.55
C GLU A 164 0.19 -12.40 26.38
N LYS A 165 -0.72 -11.44 26.11
CA LYS A 165 -0.34 -10.05 25.90
C LYS A 165 0.38 -9.45 27.11
N ILE A 166 1.39 -8.63 26.81
CA ILE A 166 2.13 -7.85 27.80
C ILE A 166 1.91 -6.37 27.50
N ASN A 167 1.74 -5.57 28.58
CA ASN A 167 1.69 -4.12 28.45
C ASN A 167 2.99 -3.61 27.79
N ILE A 168 2.85 -2.73 26.78
CA ILE A 168 3.96 -2.16 25.99
C ILE A 168 5.00 -1.42 26.85
N GLU A 169 4.59 -0.82 27.97
CA GLU A 169 5.50 -0.18 28.91
C GLU A 169 6.56 -1.14 29.47
N LYS A 170 6.18 -2.43 29.61
CA LYS A 170 7.04 -3.50 30.11
C LYS A 170 7.89 -4.15 29.02
N PHE A 171 7.77 -3.73 27.78
CA PHE A 171 8.55 -4.27 26.66
C PHE A 171 10.06 -4.09 26.89
N PRO A 172 10.88 -5.05 26.49
CA PRO A 172 12.31 -4.85 26.36
C PRO A 172 12.62 -3.74 25.35
N GLU A 173 13.82 -3.22 25.41
CA GLU A 173 14.23 -2.05 24.63
C GLU A 173 14.11 -2.28 23.11
N LEU A 174 14.45 -3.46 22.62
CA LEU A 174 14.33 -3.78 21.19
C LEU A 174 12.88 -3.74 20.70
N GLU A 175 11.94 -4.27 21.49
CA GLU A 175 10.52 -4.22 21.16
C GLU A 175 10.00 -2.78 21.18
N LYS A 176 10.44 -1.94 22.11
CA LYS A 176 10.12 -0.50 22.14
C LYS A 176 10.66 0.24 20.92
N TYR A 177 11.86 -0.14 20.46
CA TYR A 177 12.41 0.41 19.22
C TYR A 177 11.55 0.05 18.00
N ILE A 178 11.13 -1.21 17.88
CA ILE A 178 10.28 -1.62 16.75
C ILE A 178 8.88 -1.02 16.83
N LEU A 179 8.32 -0.80 18.03
CA LEU A 179 7.09 -0.01 18.20
C LEU A 179 7.26 1.43 17.69
N HIS A 180 8.39 2.07 18.01
CA HIS A 180 8.68 3.39 17.46
C HIS A 180 8.77 3.37 15.93
N ARG A 181 9.43 2.35 15.35
CA ARG A 181 9.48 2.17 13.89
C ARG A 181 8.08 1.98 13.29
N LEU A 182 7.22 1.21 13.94
CA LEU A 182 5.83 1.02 13.51
C LEU A 182 5.07 2.37 13.53
N TRP A 183 5.28 3.19 14.56
CA TRP A 183 4.71 4.53 14.64
C TRP A 183 5.22 5.44 13.50
N GLU A 184 6.51 5.45 13.21
CA GLU A 184 7.07 6.24 12.09
C GLU A 184 6.49 5.80 10.74
N VAL A 185 6.38 4.49 10.51
CA VAL A 185 5.75 3.92 9.31
C VAL A 185 4.30 4.37 9.23
N ASP A 186 3.53 4.28 10.31
CA ASP A 186 2.14 4.74 10.34
C ASP A 186 2.01 6.21 9.94
N GLN A 187 2.85 7.11 10.48
CA GLN A 187 2.80 8.53 10.12
C GLN A 187 3.03 8.74 8.60
N ILE A 188 3.96 8.00 8.01
CA ILE A 188 4.21 8.05 6.57
C ILE A 188 3.01 7.52 5.80
N ILE A 189 2.43 6.38 6.20
CA ILE A 189 1.28 5.76 5.53
C ILE A 189 0.06 6.69 5.58
N GLN A 190 -0.27 7.26 6.74
CA GLN A 190 -1.39 8.20 6.89
C GLN A 190 -1.23 9.41 5.94
N LYS A 191 -0.01 9.93 5.83
CA LYS A 191 0.29 11.02 4.90
C LYS A 191 0.16 10.56 3.44
N CYS A 192 0.74 9.41 3.09
CA CYS A 192 0.70 8.87 1.73
C CYS A 192 -0.73 8.63 1.24
N VAL A 193 -1.61 8.11 2.10
CA VAL A 193 -3.03 7.91 1.77
C VAL A 193 -3.72 9.24 1.51
N LYS A 194 -3.47 10.25 2.35
CA LYS A 194 -4.04 11.59 2.18
C LYS A 194 -3.58 12.28 0.88
N ASP A 195 -2.31 12.09 0.54
CA ASP A 195 -1.65 12.74 -0.59
C ASP A 195 -1.68 11.87 -1.87
N PHE A 196 -2.33 10.69 -1.82
CA PHE A 196 -2.38 9.70 -2.90
C PHE A 196 -0.99 9.25 -3.39
N ASN A 197 0.04 9.29 -2.54
CA ASN A 197 1.41 8.88 -2.86
C ASN A 197 1.62 7.38 -2.56
N PHE A 198 1.00 6.52 -3.35
CA PHE A 198 1.01 5.07 -3.13
C PHE A 198 2.38 4.44 -3.40
N HIS A 199 3.18 5.01 -4.31
CA HIS A 199 4.55 4.56 -4.55
C HIS A 199 5.43 4.66 -3.28
N LEU A 200 5.39 5.81 -2.59
CA LEU A 200 6.11 5.99 -1.32
C LEU A 200 5.55 5.07 -0.23
N MET A 201 4.23 4.92 -0.15
CA MET A 201 3.57 4.00 0.77
C MET A 201 4.10 2.58 0.59
N PHE A 202 4.07 2.06 -0.63
CA PHE A 202 4.54 0.70 -0.93
C PHE A 202 6.03 0.52 -0.63
N THR A 203 6.88 1.46 -1.06
CA THR A 203 8.32 1.42 -0.80
C THR A 203 8.63 1.40 0.70
N THR A 204 7.90 2.20 1.47
CA THR A 204 8.01 2.24 2.94
C THR A 204 7.64 0.90 3.57
N LEU A 205 6.51 0.31 3.16
CA LEU A 205 6.06 -0.99 3.66
C LEU A 205 7.01 -2.13 3.28
N LEU A 206 7.50 -2.14 2.04
CA LEU A 206 8.48 -3.13 1.58
C LEU A 206 9.79 -3.04 2.36
N ASN A 207 10.28 -1.82 2.62
CA ASN A 207 11.47 -1.58 3.42
C ASN A 207 11.27 -1.99 4.88
N PHE A 208 10.13 -1.69 5.47
CA PHE A 208 9.79 -2.12 6.82
C PHE A 208 9.79 -3.65 6.93
N CYS A 209 9.08 -4.34 6.02
CA CYS A 209 9.04 -5.80 5.99
C CYS A 209 10.42 -6.44 5.79
N SER A 210 11.22 -5.91 4.86
CA SER A 210 12.50 -6.52 4.48
C SER A 210 13.63 -6.19 5.45
N ASN A 211 13.78 -4.92 5.81
CA ASN A 211 14.96 -4.42 6.52
C ASN A 211 14.75 -4.34 8.03
N ASP A 212 13.60 -3.79 8.48
CA ASP A 212 13.35 -3.64 9.92
C ASP A 212 12.82 -4.94 10.54
N LEU A 213 11.96 -5.67 9.84
CA LEU A 213 11.40 -6.92 10.37
C LEU A 213 12.27 -8.11 10.01
N SER A 214 12.35 -8.49 8.74
CA SER A 214 12.94 -9.78 8.32
C SER A 214 14.44 -9.85 8.59
N ALA A 215 15.23 -8.88 8.10
CA ALA A 215 16.68 -8.89 8.23
C ALA A 215 17.19 -8.44 9.61
N PHE A 216 16.33 -7.90 10.45
CA PHE A 216 16.73 -7.36 11.74
C PHE A 216 15.94 -7.97 12.90
N TYR A 217 14.67 -7.61 13.08
CA TYR A 217 13.91 -7.99 14.27
C TYR A 217 13.66 -9.50 14.37
N PHE A 218 13.19 -10.11 13.30
CA PHE A 218 12.89 -11.55 13.28
C PHE A 218 14.16 -12.38 13.47
N ASP A 219 15.25 -11.97 12.82
CA ASP A 219 16.54 -12.65 12.96
C ASP A 219 17.05 -12.62 14.41
N ILE A 220 16.93 -11.49 15.11
CA ILE A 220 17.35 -11.35 16.51
C ILE A 220 16.44 -12.12 17.46
N ARG A 221 15.12 -12.19 17.19
CA ARG A 221 14.13 -12.74 18.12
C ARG A 221 13.73 -14.19 17.86
N LYS A 222 14.11 -14.79 16.74
CA LYS A 222 13.73 -16.15 16.38
C LYS A 222 14.00 -17.17 17.50
N ASP A 223 15.19 -17.12 18.09
CA ASP A 223 15.56 -18.09 19.13
C ASP A 223 14.70 -17.92 20.39
N SER A 224 14.42 -16.67 20.80
CA SER A 224 13.53 -16.40 21.94
C SER A 224 12.09 -16.83 21.68
N ILE A 225 11.60 -16.68 20.44
CA ILE A 225 10.24 -17.08 20.08
C ILE A 225 10.12 -18.62 20.05
N TYR A 226 11.15 -19.33 19.57
CA TYR A 226 11.10 -20.78 19.37
C TYR A 226 11.52 -21.56 20.62
N CYS A 227 12.48 -21.05 21.40
CA CYS A 227 13.15 -21.83 22.44
C CYS A 227 12.80 -21.37 23.86
N ASP A 228 12.43 -20.10 24.08
CA ASP A 228 12.07 -19.62 25.42
C ASP A 228 10.76 -20.25 25.92
N SER A 229 10.62 -20.39 27.24
CA SER A 229 9.37 -20.84 27.87
C SER A 229 8.18 -19.94 27.52
N PHE A 230 6.96 -20.50 27.59
CA PHE A 230 5.72 -19.78 27.24
C PHE A 230 5.50 -18.52 28.06
N ASP A 231 5.95 -18.47 29.31
CA ASP A 231 5.85 -17.32 30.24
C ASP A 231 7.06 -16.39 30.18
N SER A 232 8.06 -16.70 29.38
CA SER A 232 9.18 -15.79 29.19
C SER A 232 8.69 -14.41 28.79
N LYS A 233 9.07 -13.39 29.56
CA LYS A 233 8.74 -12.00 29.26
C LYS A 233 9.20 -11.61 27.86
N LYS A 234 10.37 -12.06 27.44
CA LYS A 234 10.94 -11.76 26.13
C LYS A 234 10.09 -12.35 25.01
N ARG A 235 9.73 -13.65 25.12
CA ARG A 235 8.88 -14.35 24.15
C ARG A 235 7.49 -13.70 24.05
N ARG A 236 6.83 -13.47 25.19
CA ARG A 236 5.50 -12.85 25.24
C ARG A 236 5.51 -11.42 24.67
N SER A 237 6.53 -10.61 24.99
CA SER A 237 6.69 -9.26 24.42
C SER A 237 6.86 -9.31 22.91
N ALA A 238 7.68 -10.24 22.41
CA ALA A 238 7.88 -10.42 20.98
C ALA A 238 6.55 -10.81 20.29
N ARG A 239 5.82 -11.80 20.80
CA ARG A 239 4.54 -12.23 20.20
C ARG A 239 3.47 -11.14 20.28
N THR A 240 3.41 -10.38 21.38
CA THR A 240 2.52 -9.22 21.47
C THR A 240 2.84 -8.18 20.38
N LEU A 241 4.12 -7.90 20.16
CA LEU A 241 4.56 -6.98 19.11
C LEU A 241 4.27 -7.53 17.70
N LEU A 242 4.50 -8.84 17.46
CA LEU A 242 4.16 -9.47 16.17
C LEU A 242 2.67 -9.36 15.87
N ASN A 243 1.81 -9.48 16.89
CA ASN A 243 0.37 -9.27 16.72
C ASN A 243 0.02 -7.83 16.30
N LEU A 244 0.63 -6.83 16.97
CA LEU A 244 0.43 -5.43 16.61
C LEU A 244 0.92 -5.13 15.17
N ILE A 245 2.08 -5.67 14.80
CA ILE A 245 2.63 -5.52 13.45
C ILE A 245 1.70 -6.16 12.41
N PHE A 246 1.22 -7.38 12.67
CA PHE A 246 0.29 -8.05 11.76
C PHE A 246 -0.97 -7.22 11.53
N ASP A 247 -1.58 -6.74 12.61
CA ASP A 247 -2.84 -6.00 12.57
C ASP A 247 -2.71 -4.67 11.79
N HIS A 248 -1.57 -4.01 11.83
CA HIS A 248 -1.29 -2.82 11.01
C HIS A 248 -0.98 -3.19 9.55
N LEU A 249 -0.05 -4.12 9.32
CA LEU A 249 0.40 -4.47 7.97
C LEU A 249 -0.73 -5.02 7.10
N VAL A 250 -1.58 -5.91 7.65
CA VAL A 250 -2.65 -6.54 6.89
C VAL A 250 -3.69 -5.51 6.44
N ARG A 251 -3.99 -4.50 7.27
CA ARG A 251 -4.91 -3.42 6.92
C ARG A 251 -4.30 -2.44 5.92
N TRP A 252 -3.05 -2.05 6.11
CA TRP A 252 -2.38 -1.13 5.18
C TRP A 252 -2.19 -1.72 3.77
N LEU A 253 -2.00 -3.03 3.68
CA LEU A 253 -1.77 -3.72 2.41
C LEU A 253 -3.07 -4.23 1.77
N ALA A 254 -4.17 -4.38 2.49
CA ALA A 254 -5.43 -4.91 1.96
C ALA A 254 -5.96 -4.18 0.72
N PRO A 255 -5.90 -2.85 0.60
CA PRO A 255 -6.34 -2.16 -0.62
C PRO A 255 -5.53 -2.51 -1.86
N SER A 256 -4.27 -2.91 -1.72
CA SER A 256 -3.38 -3.25 -2.84
C SER A 256 -3.23 -4.76 -3.04
N LEU A 257 -3.02 -5.52 -1.99
CA LEU A 257 -2.87 -6.99 -1.99
C LEU A 257 -4.15 -7.64 -1.46
N SER A 258 -5.27 -7.40 -2.14
CA SER A 258 -6.60 -7.69 -1.63
C SER A 258 -6.81 -9.17 -1.30
N PHE A 259 -6.38 -10.07 -2.17
CA PHE A 259 -6.53 -11.51 -1.96
C PHE A 259 -5.55 -12.05 -0.91
N THR A 260 -4.31 -11.61 -0.98
CA THR A 260 -3.27 -12.05 -0.02
C THR A 260 -3.59 -11.61 1.41
N CYS A 261 -4.08 -10.39 1.60
CA CYS A 261 -4.44 -9.89 2.92
C CYS A 261 -5.69 -10.56 3.47
N GLU A 262 -6.69 -10.86 2.63
CA GLU A 262 -7.87 -11.64 3.04
C GLU A 262 -7.45 -13.07 3.46
N GLU A 263 -6.60 -13.73 2.67
CA GLU A 263 -6.03 -15.04 3.02
C GLU A 263 -5.29 -15.00 4.35
N ALA A 264 -4.41 -14.01 4.55
CA ALA A 264 -3.63 -13.84 5.78
C ALA A 264 -4.53 -13.56 7.00
N TRP A 265 -5.56 -12.72 6.81
CA TRP A 265 -6.53 -12.38 7.83
C TRP A 265 -7.34 -13.57 8.31
N LYS A 266 -7.84 -14.37 7.36
CA LYS A 266 -8.55 -15.62 7.64
C LYS A 266 -7.64 -16.68 8.27
N ALA A 267 -6.41 -16.81 7.80
CA ALA A 267 -5.43 -17.75 8.37
C ALA A 267 -5.07 -17.43 9.84
N LYS A 268 -5.20 -16.18 10.28
CA LYS A 268 -5.05 -15.79 11.69
C LYS A 268 -6.28 -16.17 12.54
N GLY A 269 -7.38 -16.61 11.95
CA GLY A 269 -8.61 -17.04 12.62
C GLY A 269 -9.72 -15.99 12.66
N ASN A 270 -9.60 -14.88 11.94
CA ASN A 270 -10.66 -13.88 11.86
C ASN A 270 -11.83 -14.37 10.97
N THR A 271 -13.06 -14.06 11.37
CA THR A 271 -14.28 -14.49 10.66
C THR A 271 -14.84 -13.45 9.71
N SER A 272 -14.66 -12.14 10.02
CA SER A 272 -15.00 -11.03 9.14
C SER A 272 -14.03 -10.91 7.97
N SER A 273 -14.36 -10.13 6.94
CA SER A 273 -13.41 -9.78 5.89
C SER A 273 -12.50 -8.65 6.34
N ILE A 274 -11.21 -8.70 5.94
CA ILE A 274 -10.27 -7.59 6.15
C ILE A 274 -10.73 -6.30 5.46
N HIS A 275 -11.50 -6.40 4.39
CA HIS A 275 -12.01 -5.26 3.63
C HIS A 275 -13.12 -4.49 4.32
N LEU A 276 -13.61 -4.98 5.47
CA LEU A 276 -14.54 -4.28 6.35
C LEU A 276 -13.84 -3.58 7.53
N GLU A 277 -12.52 -3.68 7.59
CA GLU A 277 -11.71 -3.13 8.67
C GLU A 277 -11.08 -1.79 8.28
N ASP A 278 -11.10 -0.83 9.20
CA ASP A 278 -10.44 0.45 9.02
C ASP A 278 -8.92 0.36 9.25
N PHE A 279 -8.17 1.33 8.70
CA PHE A 279 -6.76 1.50 9.03
C PHE A 279 -6.59 1.82 10.51
N LEU A 280 -5.73 1.05 11.17
CA LEU A 280 -5.32 1.37 12.53
C LEU A 280 -4.41 2.60 12.53
N LYS A 281 -4.47 3.37 13.61
CA LYS A 281 -3.51 4.42 13.90
C LYS A 281 -2.59 3.96 15.02
N ALA A 282 -1.29 4.05 14.80
CA ALA A 282 -0.33 3.72 15.83
C ALA A 282 -0.44 4.73 16.99
N SER A 283 -0.47 4.22 18.25
CA SER A 283 -0.55 5.07 19.43
C SER A 283 0.66 6.01 19.52
N GLN A 284 0.44 7.22 20.01
CA GLN A 284 1.53 8.15 20.33
C GLN A 284 2.47 7.61 21.41
N ASP A 285 2.01 6.67 22.24
CA ASP A 285 2.83 5.99 23.25
C ASP A 285 3.93 5.10 22.64
N PHE A 286 3.82 4.76 21.34
CA PHE A 286 4.88 4.04 20.62
C PHE A 286 6.06 4.93 20.28
N LYS A 287 5.87 6.25 20.24
CA LYS A 287 6.92 7.22 19.92
C LYS A 287 7.95 7.29 21.02
N ASN A 288 9.22 7.04 20.69
CA ASN A 288 10.36 7.16 21.60
C ASN A 288 11.62 7.56 20.84
N ASN A 289 11.85 8.85 20.75
CA ASN A 289 12.97 9.41 19.98
C ASN A 289 14.34 9.01 20.56
N ASP A 290 14.46 8.88 21.87
CA ASP A 290 15.74 8.54 22.52
C ASP A 290 16.16 7.11 22.16
N ILE A 291 15.21 6.18 22.24
CA ILE A 291 15.44 4.80 21.79
C ILE A 291 15.77 4.77 20.29
N ALA A 292 15.06 5.52 19.46
CA ALA A 292 15.32 5.58 18.03
C ALA A 292 16.74 6.06 17.72
N ASN A 293 17.18 7.16 18.35
CA ASN A 293 18.53 7.70 18.19
C ASN A 293 19.60 6.67 18.59
N LYS A 294 19.44 6.02 19.75
CA LYS A 294 20.33 4.97 20.22
C LYS A 294 20.41 3.80 19.22
N TRP A 295 19.27 3.28 18.76
CA TRP A 295 19.24 2.14 17.86
C TRP A 295 19.72 2.47 16.45
N ASN A 296 19.59 3.70 15.99
CA ASN A 296 20.20 4.17 14.75
C ASN A 296 21.73 4.07 14.80
N ILE A 297 22.34 4.44 15.91
CA ILE A 297 23.79 4.26 16.12
C ILE A 297 24.15 2.79 16.11
N ILE A 298 23.43 1.95 16.88
CA ILE A 298 23.65 0.50 16.95
C ILE A 298 23.52 -0.15 15.56
N LYS A 299 22.48 0.20 14.79
CA LYS A 299 22.29 -0.32 13.42
C LYS A 299 23.43 0.07 12.48
N ASN A 300 23.93 1.29 12.58
CA ASN A 300 25.08 1.73 11.80
C ASN A 300 26.35 0.96 12.13
N ILE A 301 26.63 0.72 13.41
CA ILE A 301 27.75 -0.12 13.85
C ILE A 301 27.57 -1.56 13.34
N ARG A 302 26.37 -2.14 13.52
CA ARG A 302 26.04 -3.49 13.00
C ARG A 302 26.27 -3.59 11.50
N LYS A 303 25.88 -2.56 10.72
CA LYS A 303 26.09 -2.54 9.27
C LYS A 303 27.57 -2.63 8.88
N VAL A 304 28.45 -1.93 9.61
CA VAL A 304 29.90 -2.01 9.40
C VAL A 304 30.42 -3.41 9.72
N ILE A 305 29.99 -3.98 10.85
CA ILE A 305 30.38 -5.33 11.28
C ILE A 305 29.96 -6.38 10.28
N THR A 306 28.66 -6.38 9.90
CA THR A 306 28.14 -7.38 8.95
C THR A 306 28.81 -7.23 7.57
N GLY A 307 29.10 -6.01 7.13
CA GLY A 307 29.85 -5.79 5.88
C GLY A 307 31.27 -6.36 5.93
N ALA A 308 31.97 -6.23 7.07
CA ALA A 308 33.29 -6.81 7.25
C ALA A 308 33.25 -8.37 7.27
N ILE A 309 32.23 -8.94 7.96
CA ILE A 309 32.01 -10.40 7.99
C ILE A 309 31.73 -10.94 6.59
N GLU A 310 30.83 -10.28 5.82
CA GLU A 310 30.48 -10.75 4.47
C GLU A 310 31.70 -10.69 3.53
N LYS A 311 32.58 -9.69 3.67
CA LYS A 311 33.84 -9.66 2.92
C LYS A 311 34.71 -10.88 3.21
N LYS A 312 34.85 -11.29 4.49
CA LYS A 312 35.60 -12.49 4.89
C LYS A 312 34.94 -13.78 4.42
N ARG A 313 33.62 -13.83 4.39
CA ARG A 313 32.88 -14.96 3.80
C ARG A 313 33.09 -15.07 2.29
N ALA A 314 33.06 -13.94 1.57
CA ALA A 314 33.35 -13.92 0.13
C ALA A 314 34.78 -14.39 -0.19
N GLU A 315 35.74 -14.04 0.67
CA GLU A 315 37.13 -14.51 0.61
C GLU A 315 37.28 -15.99 1.04
N LYS A 316 36.17 -16.64 1.47
CA LYS A 316 36.15 -18.03 1.98
C LYS A 316 37.05 -18.27 3.23
N LEU A 317 37.32 -17.22 3.99
CA LEU A 317 38.13 -17.31 5.22
C LEU A 317 37.28 -17.79 6.41
N ILE A 318 35.95 -17.57 6.35
CA ILE A 318 34.98 -18.08 7.33
C ILE A 318 33.75 -18.61 6.56
N GLY A 319 33.12 -19.67 7.11
CA GLY A 319 31.89 -20.24 6.55
C GLY A 319 30.64 -19.56 7.07
N SER A 320 30.63 -19.19 8.35
CA SER A 320 29.51 -18.57 9.02
C SER A 320 29.93 -17.35 9.86
N SER A 321 28.98 -16.46 10.15
CA SER A 321 29.22 -15.33 11.05
C SER A 321 29.59 -15.72 12.48
N LEU A 322 29.24 -16.92 12.90
CA LEU A 322 29.59 -17.46 14.23
C LEU A 322 31.06 -17.80 14.38
N GLU A 323 31.78 -17.94 13.28
CA GLU A 323 33.24 -18.22 13.28
C GLU A 323 34.08 -16.92 13.39
N ALA A 324 33.41 -15.74 13.33
CA ALA A 324 34.10 -14.46 13.36
C ALA A 324 34.27 -13.95 14.78
N ASN A 325 35.52 -13.66 15.17
CA ASN A 325 35.82 -12.85 16.37
C ASN A 325 35.93 -11.38 15.94
N VAL A 326 34.93 -10.58 16.33
CA VAL A 326 34.79 -9.19 15.87
C VAL A 326 35.40 -8.22 16.90
N ILE A 327 36.37 -7.43 16.46
CA ILE A 327 36.95 -6.32 17.25
C ILE A 327 36.47 -5.01 16.64
N ILE A 328 35.84 -4.15 17.47
CA ILE A 328 35.26 -2.88 17.03
C ILE A 328 36.08 -1.73 17.61
N TYR A 329 36.60 -0.88 16.75
CA TYR A 329 37.22 0.37 17.15
C TYR A 329 36.25 1.52 17.01
N VAL A 330 35.87 2.15 18.11
CA VAL A 330 34.94 3.28 18.13
C VAL A 330 35.59 4.52 18.76
N LYS A 331 35.11 5.70 18.41
CA LYS A 331 35.51 6.95 19.08
C LYS A 331 35.01 6.93 20.54
N GLU A 332 35.68 7.72 21.41
CA GLU A 332 35.34 7.78 22.84
C GLU A 332 33.88 8.12 23.14
N ASP A 333 33.27 9.01 22.34
CA ASP A 333 31.88 9.43 22.47
C ASP A 333 30.86 8.27 22.18
N LEU A 334 31.29 7.22 21.51
CA LEU A 334 30.47 6.03 21.21
C LEU A 334 30.72 4.84 22.16
N LYS A 335 31.59 4.99 23.16
CA LYS A 335 31.89 3.92 24.14
C LYS A 335 30.84 3.81 25.26
N LYS A 336 29.93 4.78 25.37
CA LYS A 336 28.82 4.81 26.33
C LYS A 336 27.60 4.13 25.74
#